data_da3f55af4e6f7a42837c211cdef33f8a
#
_entry.id   da3f55af4e6f7a42837c211cdef33f8a
#
_cell.length_a   1.000
_cell.length_b   1.000
_cell.length_c   1.000
_cell.angle_alpha   90.00
_cell.angle_beta   90.00
_cell.angle_gamma   90.00
#
_symmetry.space_group_name_H-M   'P 1'
#
loop_
_entity.id
_entity.type
_entity.pdbx_description
1 polymer ?
#
loop_
_entity_poly.entity_id
_entity_poly.type
_entity_poly.pdbx_seq_one_letter_code
_entity_poly.pdbx_strand_id
1 'polypeptide(L)'
;RRTLYTYFKSKEDIYIAVVESELDKLSEALDKVASENIAPDVKILKLIETHLDAIKLIVRRNGSLRASFFRDIWRVERVRRNFNLHEISLFKQVLIEGNEKGIFEVENVDILADILHYCVKGIEVPYIRGKIGDDLDDRKGWEYVAKIVYGALGRKALPEKEQ
;
A
#
# COMPACT_ATOMS: atom_id res chain seq x y z
N ARG A 1 5.61 10.84 -33.13
CA ARG A 1 4.64 9.71 -33.19
C ARG A 1 5.27 8.39 -33.68
N ARG A 2 6.17 8.41 -34.67
CA ARG A 2 6.81 7.19 -35.20
C ARG A 2 7.74 6.47 -34.19
N THR A 3 8.42 7.19 -33.31
CA THR A 3 9.46 6.64 -32.42
C THR A 3 8.87 5.76 -31.29
N LEU A 4 7.70 6.07 -30.76
CA LEU A 4 7.05 5.28 -29.72
C LEU A 4 6.58 3.90 -30.20
N TYR A 5 6.03 3.82 -31.40
CA TYR A 5 5.58 2.57 -32.01
C TYR A 5 6.72 1.65 -32.50
N THR A 6 7.97 2.10 -32.42
CA THR A 6 9.14 1.26 -32.68
C THR A 6 9.44 0.37 -31.46
N TYR A 7 9.11 0.83 -30.26
CA TYR A 7 9.35 0.15 -28.99
C TYR A 7 8.11 -0.58 -28.44
N PHE A 8 6.91 -0.11 -28.77
CA PHE A 8 5.65 -0.64 -28.28
C PHE A 8 4.75 -1.06 -29.43
N LYS A 9 4.31 -2.29 -29.45
CA LYS A 9 3.47 -2.86 -30.53
C LYS A 9 2.02 -2.35 -30.51
N SER A 10 1.55 -1.89 -29.33
CA SER A 10 0.20 -1.42 -29.12
C SER A 10 0.11 -0.30 -28.07
N LYS A 11 -1.02 0.39 -28.02
CA LYS A 11 -1.33 1.35 -26.94
C LYS A 11 -1.38 0.66 -25.59
N GLU A 12 -1.74 -0.62 -25.59
CA GLU A 12 -1.82 -1.44 -24.41
C GLU A 12 -0.43 -1.75 -23.82
N ASP A 13 0.57 -2.01 -24.67
CA ASP A 13 1.95 -2.22 -24.23
C ASP A 13 2.50 -0.96 -23.54
N ILE A 14 2.16 0.22 -24.09
CA ILE A 14 2.50 1.51 -23.46
C ILE A 14 1.83 1.65 -22.10
N TYR A 15 0.54 1.29 -22.01
CA TYR A 15 -0.20 1.33 -20.76
C TYR A 15 0.41 0.44 -19.70
N ILE A 16 0.71 -0.82 -20.05
CA ILE A 16 1.35 -1.79 -19.16
C ILE A 16 2.71 -1.25 -18.66
N ALA A 17 3.55 -0.77 -19.57
CA ALA A 17 4.85 -0.23 -19.21
C ALA A 17 4.76 0.98 -18.27
N VAL A 18 3.75 1.84 -18.43
CA VAL A 18 3.51 2.96 -17.51
C VAL A 18 3.10 2.45 -16.14
N VAL A 19 2.18 1.47 -16.06
CA VAL A 19 1.74 0.88 -14.78
C VAL A 19 2.91 0.21 -14.09
N GLU A 20 3.72 -0.59 -14.80
CA GLU A 20 4.93 -1.22 -14.25
C GLU A 20 5.89 -0.18 -13.67
N SER A 21 6.21 0.86 -14.43
CA SER A 21 7.10 1.93 -13.96
C SER A 21 6.57 2.67 -12.71
N GLU A 22 5.26 2.86 -12.60
CA GLU A 22 4.68 3.49 -11.41
C GLU A 22 4.67 2.54 -10.20
N LEU A 23 4.46 1.23 -10.42
CA LEU A 23 4.56 0.22 -9.36
C LEU A 23 6.00 0.04 -8.87
N ASP A 24 6.99 0.13 -9.74
CA ASP A 24 8.42 0.10 -9.36
C ASP A 24 8.76 1.28 -8.43
N LYS A 25 8.30 2.49 -8.76
CA LYS A 25 8.48 3.69 -7.91
C LYS A 25 7.78 3.53 -6.55
N LEU A 26 6.60 2.92 -6.55
CA LEU A 26 5.89 2.62 -5.31
C LEU A 26 6.66 1.62 -4.46
N SER A 27 7.19 0.54 -5.07
CA SER A 27 8.04 -0.43 -4.39
C SER A 27 9.25 0.25 -3.74
N GLU A 28 9.96 1.12 -4.47
CA GLU A 28 11.08 1.90 -3.94
C GLU A 28 10.68 2.81 -2.76
N ALA A 29 9.48 3.40 -2.82
CA ALA A 29 8.98 4.23 -1.72
C ALA A 29 8.67 3.40 -0.47
N LEU A 30 8.08 2.20 -0.64
CA LEU A 30 7.82 1.28 0.45
C LEU A 30 9.11 0.73 1.07
N ASP A 31 10.14 0.41 0.25
CA ASP A 31 11.45 -0.02 0.73
C ASP A 31 12.12 1.04 1.61
N LYS A 32 11.99 2.31 1.23
CA LYS A 32 12.49 3.43 2.05
C LYS A 32 11.81 3.46 3.42
N VAL A 33 10.48 3.32 3.45
CA VAL A 33 9.74 3.28 4.72
C VAL A 33 10.14 2.07 5.55
N ALA A 34 10.25 0.89 4.94
CA ALA A 34 10.64 -0.33 5.63
C ALA A 34 12.05 -0.24 6.26
N SER A 35 12.96 0.50 5.61
CA SER A 35 14.34 0.72 6.10
C SER A 35 14.46 1.84 7.15
N GLU A 36 13.41 2.61 7.41
CA GLU A 36 13.46 3.68 8.43
C GLU A 36 13.64 3.09 9.83
N ASN A 37 14.44 3.77 10.64
CA ASN A 37 14.62 3.42 12.05
C ASN A 37 13.50 4.04 12.92
N ILE A 38 12.29 3.55 12.74
CA ILE A 38 11.09 3.94 13.50
C ILE A 38 10.44 2.71 14.13
N ALA A 39 9.56 2.93 15.10
CA ALA A 39 8.86 1.82 15.76
C ALA A 39 8.00 1.02 14.76
N PRO A 40 7.94 -0.34 14.87
CA PRO A 40 7.21 -1.20 13.93
C PRO A 40 5.72 -0.86 13.79
N ASP A 41 5.07 -0.39 14.84
CA ASP A 41 3.66 0.04 14.81
C ASP A 41 3.45 1.32 13.99
N VAL A 42 4.39 2.25 14.04
CA VAL A 42 4.42 3.43 13.19
C VAL A 42 4.76 3.04 11.75
N LYS A 43 5.73 2.13 11.58
CA LYS A 43 6.21 1.68 10.27
C LYS A 43 5.10 1.00 9.46
N ILE A 44 4.30 0.12 10.09
CA ILE A 44 3.20 -0.57 9.41
C ILE A 44 2.14 0.43 8.88
N LEU A 45 1.76 1.42 9.69
CA LEU A 45 0.82 2.45 9.25
C LEU A 45 1.41 3.33 8.13
N LYS A 46 2.68 3.68 8.23
CA LYS A 46 3.37 4.47 7.20
C LYS A 46 3.49 3.73 5.87
N LEU A 47 3.67 2.40 5.88
CA LEU A 47 3.61 1.59 4.67
C LEU A 47 2.23 1.67 4.01
N ILE A 48 1.16 1.53 4.80
CA ILE A 48 -0.22 1.61 4.30
C ILE A 48 -0.52 3.00 3.71
N GLU A 49 -0.16 4.07 4.43
CA GLU A 49 -0.33 5.45 3.98
C GLU A 49 0.41 5.72 2.68
N THR A 50 1.70 5.34 2.62
CA THR A 50 2.54 5.50 1.42
C THR A 50 1.94 4.80 0.21
N HIS A 51 1.41 3.58 0.39
CA HIS A 51 0.72 2.85 -0.67
C HIS A 51 -0.50 3.62 -1.19
N LEU A 52 -1.41 4.00 -0.29
CA LEU A 52 -2.68 4.65 -0.65
C LEU A 52 -2.45 6.00 -1.33
N ASP A 53 -1.53 6.81 -0.82
CA ASP A 53 -1.19 8.11 -1.40
C ASP A 53 -0.55 7.99 -2.77
N ALA A 54 0.35 7.03 -2.95
CA ALA A 54 0.99 6.78 -4.23
C ALA A 54 -0.03 6.33 -5.28
N ILE A 55 -0.92 5.39 -4.96
CA ILE A 55 -1.98 4.95 -5.89
C ILE A 55 -2.93 6.12 -6.22
N LYS A 56 -3.32 6.93 -5.24
CA LYS A 56 -4.15 8.12 -5.46
C LYS A 56 -3.45 9.12 -6.42
N LEU A 57 -2.16 9.32 -6.24
CA LEU A 57 -1.36 10.20 -7.10
C LEU A 57 -1.23 9.65 -8.53
N ILE A 58 -0.98 8.35 -8.68
CA ILE A 58 -0.90 7.66 -9.98
C ILE A 58 -2.22 7.85 -10.76
N VAL A 59 -3.35 7.61 -10.10
CA VAL A 59 -4.67 7.75 -10.73
C VAL A 59 -5.00 9.21 -11.06
N ARG A 60 -4.59 10.17 -10.23
CA ARG A 60 -4.78 11.62 -10.52
C ARG A 60 -3.96 12.09 -11.72
N ARG A 61 -2.68 11.68 -11.81
CA ARG A 61 -1.78 12.04 -12.93
C ARG A 61 -2.23 11.44 -14.25
N ASN A 62 -2.76 10.24 -14.22
CA ASN A 62 -3.09 9.45 -15.39
C ASN A 62 -4.60 9.33 -15.57
N GLY A 63 -5.33 10.45 -15.61
CA GLY A 63 -6.79 10.50 -15.62
C GLY A 63 -7.47 9.62 -16.69
N SER A 64 -6.84 9.40 -17.85
CA SER A 64 -7.29 8.44 -18.87
C SER A 64 -7.09 6.98 -18.44
N LEU A 65 -6.11 6.69 -17.57
CA LEU A 65 -5.86 5.38 -17.01
C LEU A 65 -6.91 5.00 -15.96
N ARG A 66 -7.59 5.99 -15.37
CA ARG A 66 -8.61 5.78 -14.34
C ARG A 66 -9.72 4.84 -14.79
N ALA A 67 -10.25 5.04 -15.99
CA ALA A 67 -11.32 4.19 -16.52
C ALA A 67 -10.80 2.78 -16.91
N SER A 68 -9.58 2.68 -17.42
CA SER A 68 -8.95 1.41 -17.80
C SER A 68 -8.47 0.65 -16.58
N PHE A 69 -7.92 1.33 -15.57
CA PHE A 69 -7.50 0.74 -14.30
C PHE A 69 -8.64 0.01 -13.58
N PHE A 70 -9.86 0.56 -13.64
CA PHE A 70 -11.05 -0.08 -13.04
C PHE A 70 -11.77 -1.05 -13.98
N ARG A 71 -11.50 -1.02 -15.30
CA ARG A 71 -12.18 -1.85 -16.29
C ARG A 71 -11.46 -3.16 -16.55
N ASP A 72 -10.13 -3.14 -16.57
CA ASP A 72 -9.27 -4.29 -16.89
C ASP A 72 -8.54 -4.85 -15.66
N ILE A 73 -9.32 -5.11 -14.61
CA ILE A 73 -8.80 -5.55 -13.31
C ILE A 73 -7.89 -6.79 -13.42
N TRP A 74 -8.21 -7.73 -14.32
CA TRP A 74 -7.44 -8.95 -14.52
C TRP A 74 -6.05 -8.73 -15.16
N ARG A 75 -5.94 -7.76 -16.06
CA ARG A 75 -4.66 -7.41 -16.70
C ARG A 75 -3.77 -6.64 -15.75
N VAL A 76 -4.34 -5.68 -15.06
CA VAL A 76 -3.66 -4.92 -14.01
C VAL A 76 -3.20 -5.85 -12.89
N GLU A 77 -4.01 -6.83 -12.51
CA GLU A 77 -3.66 -7.80 -11.46
C GLU A 77 -2.44 -8.65 -11.85
N ARG A 78 -2.30 -9.03 -13.12
CA ARG A 78 -1.11 -9.75 -13.60
C ARG A 78 0.16 -8.89 -13.46
N VAL A 79 0.07 -7.63 -13.86
CA VAL A 79 1.19 -6.67 -13.77
C VAL A 79 1.54 -6.39 -12.30
N ARG A 80 0.53 -6.29 -11.44
CA ARG A 80 0.70 -6.02 -10.00
C ARG A 80 1.26 -7.20 -9.20
N ARG A 81 1.31 -8.39 -9.77
CA ARG A 81 1.68 -9.60 -9.01
C ARG A 81 3.01 -9.49 -8.27
N ASN A 82 4.03 -9.00 -8.95
CA ASN A 82 5.35 -8.84 -8.32
C ASN A 82 5.33 -7.79 -7.22
N PHE A 83 4.65 -6.67 -7.45
CA PHE A 83 4.43 -5.65 -6.45
C PHE A 83 3.66 -6.20 -5.24
N ASN A 84 2.58 -6.94 -5.45
CA ASN A 84 1.79 -7.52 -4.37
C ASN A 84 2.64 -8.45 -3.48
N LEU A 85 3.45 -9.32 -4.08
CA LEU A 85 4.34 -10.22 -3.34
C LEU A 85 5.41 -9.45 -2.57
N HIS A 86 5.95 -8.40 -3.17
CA HIS A 86 6.93 -7.53 -2.53
C HIS A 86 6.32 -6.82 -1.30
N GLU A 87 5.16 -6.18 -1.44
CA GLU A 87 4.47 -5.51 -0.35
C GLU A 87 4.13 -6.47 0.80
N ILE A 88 3.61 -7.66 0.49
CA ILE A 88 3.37 -8.71 1.50
C ILE A 88 4.66 -9.04 2.24
N SER A 89 5.79 -9.14 1.54
CA SER A 89 7.08 -9.42 2.18
C SER A 89 7.52 -8.31 3.13
N LEU A 90 7.25 -7.05 2.79
CA LEU A 90 7.53 -5.91 3.68
C LEU A 90 6.63 -5.91 4.92
N PHE A 91 5.34 -6.20 4.78
CA PHE A 91 4.47 -6.38 5.93
C PHE A 91 4.97 -7.50 6.84
N LYS A 92 5.35 -8.67 6.30
CA LYS A 92 5.93 -9.77 7.08
C LYS A 92 7.15 -9.33 7.88
N GLN A 93 8.07 -8.63 7.22
CA GLN A 93 9.29 -8.14 7.87
C GLN A 93 8.98 -7.23 9.07
N VAL A 94 8.04 -6.29 8.92
CA VAL A 94 7.65 -5.38 10.00
C VAL A 94 6.89 -6.12 11.11
N LEU A 95 6.06 -7.10 10.77
CA LEU A 95 5.35 -7.92 11.77
C LEU A 95 6.33 -8.77 12.59
N ILE A 96 7.33 -9.37 11.96
CA ILE A 96 8.40 -10.12 12.66
C ILE A 96 9.17 -9.17 13.59
N GLU A 97 9.61 -8.02 13.08
CA GLU A 97 10.31 -7.00 13.88
C GLU A 97 9.49 -6.57 15.09
N GLY A 98 8.17 -6.39 14.91
CA GLY A 98 7.27 -5.99 16.00
C GLY A 98 7.07 -7.07 17.06
N ASN A 99 6.99 -8.34 16.65
CA ASN A 99 6.94 -9.48 17.56
C ASN A 99 8.25 -9.62 18.36
N GLU A 100 9.40 -9.53 17.69
CA GLU A 100 10.73 -9.64 18.32
C GLU A 100 10.96 -8.54 19.36
N LYS A 101 10.44 -7.33 19.10
CA LYS A 101 10.48 -6.20 20.02
C LYS A 101 9.39 -6.24 21.11
N GLY A 102 8.50 -7.25 21.09
CA GLY A 102 7.39 -7.37 22.01
C GLY A 102 6.32 -6.28 21.90
N ILE A 103 6.28 -5.57 20.75
CA ILE A 103 5.29 -4.52 20.44
C ILE A 103 4.00 -5.14 19.93
N PHE A 104 4.11 -6.24 19.17
CA PHE A 104 3.00 -7.01 18.61
C PHE A 104 2.89 -8.38 19.28
N GLU A 105 1.71 -9.00 19.09
CA GLU A 105 1.42 -10.36 19.53
C GLU A 105 0.69 -11.11 18.39
N VAL A 106 1.43 -11.27 17.27
CA VAL A 106 0.92 -11.88 16.05
C VAL A 106 1.35 -13.33 16.00
N GLU A 107 0.40 -14.26 16.11
CA GLU A 107 0.67 -15.71 16.08
C GLU A 107 1.08 -16.18 14.67
N ASN A 108 0.36 -15.73 13.65
CA ASN A 108 0.62 -16.13 12.26
C ASN A 108 0.90 -14.91 11.39
N VAL A 109 2.18 -14.59 11.25
CA VAL A 109 2.68 -13.45 10.49
C VAL A 109 2.32 -13.56 9.01
N ASP A 110 2.38 -14.77 8.43
CA ASP A 110 2.10 -14.96 7.00
C ASP A 110 0.65 -14.63 6.67
N ILE A 111 -0.28 -15.19 7.43
CA ILE A 111 -1.71 -14.95 7.24
C ILE A 111 -2.04 -13.47 7.46
N LEU A 112 -1.49 -12.85 8.51
CA LEU A 112 -1.81 -11.45 8.80
C LEU A 112 -1.23 -10.50 7.74
N ALA A 113 -0.04 -10.78 7.21
CA ALA A 113 0.53 -9.98 6.13
C ALA A 113 -0.33 -10.04 4.86
N ASP A 114 -0.82 -11.22 4.49
CA ASP A 114 -1.74 -11.39 3.37
C ASP A 114 -3.05 -10.62 3.60
N ILE A 115 -3.64 -10.75 4.80
CA ILE A 115 -4.88 -10.03 5.15
C ILE A 115 -4.67 -8.52 5.08
N LEU A 116 -3.57 -7.98 5.64
CA LEU A 116 -3.26 -6.56 5.58
C LEU A 116 -3.16 -6.07 4.14
N HIS A 117 -2.45 -6.80 3.28
CA HIS A 117 -2.36 -6.47 1.86
C HIS A 117 -3.74 -6.38 1.20
N TYR A 118 -4.61 -7.40 1.40
CA TYR A 118 -5.95 -7.38 0.82
C TYR A 118 -6.86 -6.31 1.43
N CYS A 119 -6.69 -5.96 2.70
CA CYS A 119 -7.39 -4.83 3.32
C CYS A 119 -6.99 -3.52 2.66
N VAL A 120 -5.69 -3.28 2.44
CA VAL A 120 -5.18 -2.09 1.73
C VAL A 120 -5.76 -2.02 0.32
N LYS A 121 -5.72 -3.11 -0.43
CA LYS A 121 -6.35 -3.19 -1.77
C LYS A 121 -7.85 -2.88 -1.73
N GLY A 122 -8.56 -3.35 -0.73
CA GLY A 122 -9.99 -3.12 -0.57
C GLY A 122 -10.35 -1.64 -0.36
N ILE A 123 -9.48 -0.89 0.30
CA ILE A 123 -9.69 0.53 0.57
C ILE A 123 -9.11 1.48 -0.51
N GLU A 124 -8.31 0.98 -1.46
CA GLU A 124 -7.76 1.82 -2.56
C GLU A 124 -8.85 2.61 -3.29
N VAL A 125 -9.91 1.95 -3.74
CA VAL A 125 -10.97 2.57 -4.54
C VAL A 125 -11.73 3.63 -3.75
N PRO A 126 -12.25 3.36 -2.54
CA PRO A 126 -12.90 4.39 -1.74
C PRO A 126 -11.95 5.53 -1.35
N TYR A 127 -10.65 5.26 -1.11
CA TYR A 127 -9.64 6.27 -0.83
C TYR A 127 -9.40 7.20 -2.04
N ILE A 128 -9.22 6.62 -3.24
CA ILE A 128 -9.04 7.38 -4.49
C ILE A 128 -10.27 8.26 -4.78
N ARG A 129 -11.47 7.79 -4.43
CA ARG A 129 -12.73 8.51 -4.65
C ARG A 129 -13.06 9.54 -3.58
N GLY A 130 -12.20 9.74 -2.59
CA GLY A 130 -12.43 10.64 -1.48
C GLY A 130 -13.55 10.23 -0.52
N LYS A 131 -13.90 8.95 -0.50
CA LYS A 131 -14.91 8.41 0.44
C LYS A 131 -14.32 8.05 1.80
N ILE A 132 -13.01 7.95 1.87
CA ILE A 132 -12.23 7.76 3.08
C ILE A 132 -11.22 8.89 3.07
N GLY A 133 -11.48 9.97 3.82
CA GLY A 133 -10.51 11.02 4.08
C GLY A 133 -10.63 12.35 3.32
N ASP A 134 -11.49 12.51 2.29
CA ASP A 134 -11.51 13.78 1.52
C ASP A 134 -12.53 14.84 2.04
N ASP A 135 -13.55 14.48 2.83
CA ASP A 135 -14.60 15.41 3.25
C ASP A 135 -14.76 15.55 4.77
N LEU A 136 -14.08 14.76 5.53
CA LEU A 136 -14.09 14.78 6.99
C LEU A 136 -12.64 14.74 7.43
N ASP A 137 -12.10 15.93 7.84
CA ASP A 137 -10.89 15.97 8.62
C ASP A 137 -10.02 14.70 8.38
N ASP A 138 -9.12 14.72 7.40
CA ASP A 138 -8.31 13.56 6.91
C ASP A 138 -7.77 12.66 8.03
N ARG A 139 -7.66 13.24 9.23
CA ARG A 139 -7.22 12.57 10.44
C ARG A 139 -8.20 11.53 10.98
N LYS A 140 -9.53 11.79 10.91
CA LYS A 140 -10.52 10.87 11.51
C LYS A 140 -10.62 9.54 10.78
N GLY A 141 -10.62 9.58 9.45
CA GLY A 141 -10.58 8.35 8.64
C GLY A 141 -9.34 7.52 8.95
N TRP A 142 -8.20 8.20 9.05
CA TRP A 142 -6.92 7.56 9.36
C TRP A 142 -6.86 6.98 10.78
N GLU A 143 -7.46 7.64 11.76
CA GLU A 143 -7.59 7.10 13.12
C GLU A 143 -8.32 5.74 13.15
N TYR A 144 -9.36 5.58 12.33
CA TYR A 144 -10.06 4.29 12.23
C TYR A 144 -9.23 3.22 11.55
N VAL A 145 -8.49 3.55 10.49
CA VAL A 145 -7.53 2.63 9.87
C VAL A 145 -6.50 2.17 10.91
N ALA A 146 -5.92 3.11 11.65
CA ALA A 146 -4.96 2.81 12.71
C ALA A 146 -5.55 1.90 13.79
N LYS A 147 -6.77 2.18 14.26
CA LYS A 147 -7.46 1.34 15.26
C LYS A 147 -7.68 -0.08 14.78
N ILE A 148 -8.09 -0.27 13.52
CA ILE A 148 -8.30 -1.60 12.94
C ILE A 148 -6.96 -2.34 12.85
N VAL A 149 -5.93 -1.69 12.32
CA VAL A 149 -4.59 -2.29 12.18
C VAL A 149 -4.03 -2.65 13.55
N TYR A 150 -4.03 -1.74 14.51
CA TYR A 150 -3.51 -2.01 15.86
C TYR A 150 -4.29 -3.10 16.59
N GLY A 151 -5.61 -3.19 16.38
CA GLY A 151 -6.42 -4.27 16.89
C GLY A 151 -6.01 -5.64 16.34
N ALA A 152 -5.72 -5.71 15.03
CA ALA A 152 -5.26 -6.93 14.37
C ALA A 152 -3.84 -7.34 14.79
N LEU A 153 -2.99 -6.38 15.17
CA LEU A 153 -1.62 -6.63 15.61
C LEU A 153 -1.50 -7.11 17.06
N GLY A 154 -2.60 -7.11 17.84
CA GLY A 154 -2.51 -7.34 19.28
C GLY A 154 -1.56 -6.36 19.96
N ARG A 155 -1.52 -5.10 19.48
CA ARG A 155 -0.59 -4.08 19.96
C ARG A 155 -0.75 -3.88 21.46
N LYS A 156 0.31 -4.14 22.22
CA LYS A 156 0.35 -3.82 23.64
C LYS A 156 0.41 -2.30 23.80
N ALA A 157 -0.44 -1.74 24.67
CA ALA A 157 -0.32 -0.34 25.03
C ALA A 157 1.10 -0.10 25.55
N LEU A 158 1.80 0.86 24.95
CA LEU A 158 3.08 1.30 25.53
C LEU A 158 2.79 1.79 26.96
N PRO A 159 3.61 1.41 27.97
CA PRO A 159 3.45 1.94 29.31
C PRO A 159 3.47 3.47 29.21
N GLU A 160 2.46 4.13 29.80
CA GLU A 160 2.45 5.57 29.93
C GLU A 160 3.79 5.98 30.52
N LYS A 161 4.52 6.86 29.82
CA LYS A 161 5.73 7.44 30.39
C LYS A 161 5.28 8.17 31.63
N GLU A 162 5.67 7.66 32.80
CA GLU A 162 5.58 8.42 34.04
C GLU A 162 6.22 9.79 33.79
N GLN A 163 5.39 10.83 33.97
CA GLN A 163 5.82 12.24 33.85
C GLN A 163 6.66 12.62 35.04
#